data_5d1dd322046bc90e73b0d9a0b6609301
#
_entry.id   5d1dd322046bc90e73b0d9a0b6609301
#
_cell.length_a   1.000
_cell.length_b   1.000
_cell.length_c   1.000
_cell.angle_alpha   90.00
_cell.angle_beta   90.00
_cell.angle_gamma   90.00
#
_symmetry.space_group_name_H-M   'P 1'
#
loop_
_entity.id
_entity.type
_entity.pdbx_description
1 polymer ?
#
loop_
_entity_poly.entity_id
_entity_poly.type
_entity_poly.pdbx_seq_one_letter_code
_entity_poly.pdbx_strand_id
1 'polypeptide(L)'
;GLDGAVVLGNASSADQYAAATDSTINGVTFEAAGYAGNTGLNNGSIVSVGATGTERQIKNVAAGAVTATSTDAVNGSQLYKTAETILKMPINMAGDSGDTVGLKLGKTVNIKGSVASGADVTDGNIAVVGDKATSTLSLKMAKNLTGLTSGTFTDATGNQTVINGAGVTVTPTGTGATPISITTSGINAGNQEIKGVKKGTT
;
A
#
# COMPACT_ATOMS: atom_id res chain seq x y z
N GLY A 1 -32.02 -42.44 0.36
CA GLY A 1 -30.94 -43.31 -0.05
C GLY A 1 -29.88 -42.55 -0.82
N LEU A 2 -28.70 -43.15 -0.92
CA LEU A 2 -27.59 -42.66 -1.72
C LEU A 2 -27.53 -43.40 -3.07
N ASP A 3 -28.70 -43.69 -3.66
CA ASP A 3 -28.81 -44.41 -4.93
C ASP A 3 -28.06 -43.64 -6.03
N GLY A 4 -27.15 -44.34 -6.71
CA GLY A 4 -26.26 -43.76 -7.72
C GLY A 4 -24.91 -43.25 -7.21
N ALA A 5 -24.69 -43.16 -5.90
CA ALA A 5 -23.38 -42.81 -5.36
C ALA A 5 -22.35 -43.93 -5.60
N VAL A 6 -21.12 -43.55 -5.91
CA VAL A 6 -19.98 -44.48 -6.09
C VAL A 6 -19.07 -44.38 -4.87
N VAL A 7 -18.84 -45.53 -4.22
CA VAL A 7 -17.95 -45.61 -3.03
C VAL A 7 -16.80 -46.55 -3.36
N LEU A 8 -15.57 -46.04 -3.34
CA LEU A 8 -14.37 -46.76 -3.73
C LEU A 8 -13.43 -46.99 -2.52
N GLY A 9 -13.12 -48.25 -2.23
CA GLY A 9 -12.15 -48.64 -1.21
C GLY A 9 -12.78 -49.20 0.06
N ASN A 10 -12.01 -50.07 0.78
CA ASN A 10 -12.42 -50.64 2.05
C ASN A 10 -12.64 -49.57 3.12
N ALA A 11 -13.70 -49.71 3.91
CA ALA A 11 -14.11 -48.73 4.92
C ALA A 11 -14.38 -47.30 4.41
N SER A 12 -14.64 -47.14 3.11
CA SER A 12 -15.15 -45.87 2.56
C SER A 12 -16.64 -45.76 2.82
N SER A 13 -17.11 -44.55 3.04
CA SER A 13 -18.52 -44.19 3.18
C SER A 13 -18.88 -43.00 2.32
N ALA A 14 -20.11 -42.86 1.93
CA ALA A 14 -20.64 -41.62 1.31
C ALA A 14 -21.66 -41.02 2.28
N ASP A 15 -21.46 -39.74 2.57
CA ASP A 15 -22.43 -38.91 3.28
C ASP A 15 -23.44 -38.29 2.31
N GLN A 16 -24.39 -37.52 2.82
CA GLN A 16 -25.33 -36.81 1.97
C GLN A 16 -24.59 -35.73 1.15
N TYR A 17 -25.07 -35.49 -0.06
CA TYR A 17 -24.60 -34.40 -0.90
C TYR A 17 -24.76 -33.06 -0.18
N ALA A 18 -23.72 -32.27 -0.21
CA ALA A 18 -23.73 -30.87 0.22
C ALA A 18 -23.34 -29.98 -0.95
N ALA A 19 -24.23 -29.05 -1.33
CA ALA A 19 -23.91 -28.07 -2.35
C ALA A 19 -22.77 -27.17 -1.90
N ALA A 20 -21.91 -26.75 -2.83
CA ALA A 20 -20.98 -25.69 -2.55
C ALA A 20 -21.77 -24.39 -2.24
N THR A 21 -21.40 -23.71 -1.17
CA THR A 21 -22.00 -22.46 -0.73
C THR A 21 -20.97 -21.34 -0.81
N ASP A 22 -21.46 -20.10 -0.84
CA ASP A 22 -20.59 -18.94 -0.79
C ASP A 22 -19.67 -19.02 0.45
N SER A 23 -18.43 -18.66 0.25
CA SER A 23 -17.46 -18.57 1.33
C SER A 23 -16.75 -17.21 1.34
N THR A 24 -16.58 -16.64 2.52
CA THR A 24 -15.88 -15.34 2.66
C THR A 24 -14.56 -15.55 3.42
N ILE A 25 -13.46 -15.19 2.78
CA ILE A 25 -12.12 -15.27 3.35
C ILE A 25 -11.52 -13.85 3.32
N ASN A 26 -11.19 -13.31 4.49
CA ASN A 26 -10.62 -11.96 4.64
C ASN A 26 -11.43 -10.86 3.93
N GLY A 27 -12.76 -10.94 4.00
CA GLY A 27 -13.65 -9.95 3.38
C GLY A 27 -13.88 -10.12 1.87
N VAL A 28 -13.26 -11.14 1.24
CA VAL A 28 -13.51 -11.50 -0.16
C VAL A 28 -14.47 -12.68 -0.21
N THR A 29 -15.62 -12.52 -0.87
CA THR A 29 -16.62 -13.58 -1.04
C THR A 29 -16.37 -14.33 -2.34
N PHE A 30 -16.29 -15.64 -2.23
CA PHE A 30 -16.28 -16.58 -3.34
C PHE A 30 -17.71 -17.06 -3.56
N GLU A 31 -18.34 -16.59 -4.63
CA GLU A 31 -19.72 -16.87 -4.94
C GLU A 31 -19.85 -18.25 -5.59
N ALA A 32 -20.49 -19.18 -4.90
CA ALA A 32 -20.68 -20.55 -5.36
C ALA A 32 -21.55 -20.66 -6.64
N ALA A 33 -22.39 -19.68 -6.90
CA ALA A 33 -23.17 -19.60 -8.15
C ALA A 33 -22.28 -19.53 -9.40
N GLY A 34 -21.02 -19.07 -9.28
CA GLY A 34 -20.04 -19.06 -10.37
C GLY A 34 -19.31 -20.39 -10.59
N TYR A 35 -19.51 -21.39 -9.74
CA TYR A 35 -18.81 -22.66 -9.86
C TYR A 35 -19.48 -23.57 -10.88
N ALA A 36 -18.71 -24.04 -11.88
CA ALA A 36 -19.19 -24.99 -12.85
C ALA A 36 -19.65 -26.30 -12.16
N GLY A 37 -20.75 -26.88 -12.62
CA GLY A 37 -21.26 -28.15 -12.08
C GLY A 37 -21.89 -28.06 -10.68
N ASN A 38 -22.16 -26.86 -10.14
CA ASN A 38 -22.74 -26.69 -8.81
C ASN A 38 -24.28 -26.79 -8.79
N THR A 39 -24.93 -27.10 -9.89
CA THR A 39 -26.40 -27.20 -10.00
C THR A 39 -26.83 -28.59 -10.47
N GLY A 40 -28.03 -28.99 -10.08
CA GLY A 40 -28.65 -30.25 -10.54
C GLY A 40 -28.05 -31.50 -9.86
N LEU A 41 -27.23 -31.36 -8.83
CA LEU A 41 -26.63 -32.46 -8.10
C LEU A 41 -27.54 -32.97 -6.97
N ASN A 42 -27.37 -34.22 -6.60
CA ASN A 42 -28.10 -34.89 -5.51
C ASN A 42 -27.22 -35.98 -4.85
N ASN A 43 -27.78 -36.74 -3.91
CA ASN A 43 -27.03 -37.78 -3.20
C ASN A 43 -26.43 -38.87 -4.11
N GLY A 44 -26.99 -39.07 -5.31
CA GLY A 44 -26.46 -39.99 -6.32
C GLY A 44 -25.29 -39.41 -7.13
N SER A 45 -24.98 -38.12 -6.99
CA SER A 45 -23.91 -37.45 -7.72
C SER A 45 -22.56 -37.47 -6.98
N ILE A 46 -22.35 -38.41 -6.06
CA ILE A 46 -21.16 -38.48 -5.18
C ILE A 46 -20.26 -39.63 -5.64
N VAL A 47 -18.96 -39.34 -5.72
CA VAL A 47 -17.89 -40.33 -5.74
C VAL A 47 -17.07 -40.18 -4.45
N SER A 48 -17.15 -41.13 -3.54
CA SER A 48 -16.38 -41.14 -2.30
C SER A 48 -15.23 -42.11 -2.36
N VAL A 49 -14.05 -41.68 -1.94
CA VAL A 49 -12.82 -42.51 -1.89
C VAL A 49 -12.31 -42.75 -0.47
N GLY A 50 -13.08 -42.33 0.54
CA GLY A 50 -12.69 -42.45 1.95
C GLY A 50 -13.89 -42.36 2.89
N ALA A 51 -13.62 -42.09 4.14
CA ALA A 51 -14.59 -41.74 5.17
C ALA A 51 -13.97 -40.68 6.07
N THR A 52 -14.79 -39.95 6.85
CA THR A 52 -14.33 -38.96 7.82
C THR A 52 -13.26 -39.52 8.74
N GLY A 53 -12.09 -38.90 8.80
CA GLY A 53 -10.92 -39.34 9.57
C GLY A 53 -10.10 -40.44 8.90
N THR A 54 -10.51 -40.91 7.70
CA THR A 54 -9.79 -41.92 6.90
C THR A 54 -9.81 -41.54 5.40
N GLU A 55 -9.57 -40.26 5.12
CA GLU A 55 -9.50 -39.68 3.77
C GLU A 55 -8.35 -40.32 2.97
N ARG A 56 -8.48 -40.36 1.65
CA ARG A 56 -7.48 -40.91 0.73
C ARG A 56 -7.01 -39.88 -0.27
N GLN A 57 -5.74 -39.98 -0.62
CA GLN A 57 -5.17 -39.21 -1.75
C GLN A 57 -5.54 -39.88 -3.08
N ILE A 58 -5.97 -39.07 -4.05
CA ILE A 58 -6.07 -39.51 -5.44
C ILE A 58 -4.76 -39.13 -6.13
N LYS A 59 -4.02 -40.16 -6.60
CA LYS A 59 -2.71 -39.98 -7.25
C LYS A 59 -2.81 -40.19 -8.75
N ASN A 60 -1.78 -39.68 -9.48
CA ASN A 60 -1.66 -39.76 -10.94
C ASN A 60 -2.82 -39.09 -11.69
N VAL A 61 -3.38 -38.03 -11.09
CA VAL A 61 -4.38 -37.19 -11.75
C VAL A 61 -3.65 -36.30 -12.78
N ALA A 62 -4.05 -36.37 -14.04
CA ALA A 62 -3.57 -35.48 -15.08
C ALA A 62 -4.02 -34.04 -14.79
N ALA A 63 -3.35 -33.04 -15.38
CA ALA A 63 -3.79 -31.67 -15.30
C ALA A 63 -5.14 -31.49 -15.99
N GLY A 64 -6.11 -30.94 -15.28
CA GLY A 64 -7.43 -30.58 -15.81
C GLY A 64 -7.41 -29.24 -16.54
N ALA A 65 -8.42 -29.02 -17.37
CA ALA A 65 -8.62 -27.71 -18.01
C ALA A 65 -8.93 -26.64 -16.95
N VAL A 66 -8.29 -25.48 -17.05
CA VAL A 66 -8.53 -24.35 -16.14
C VAL A 66 -9.33 -23.28 -16.89
N THR A 67 -10.63 -23.44 -16.93
CA THR A 67 -11.57 -22.52 -17.58
C THR A 67 -12.77 -22.26 -16.68
N ALA A 68 -13.54 -21.21 -16.95
CA ALA A 68 -14.73 -20.87 -16.17
C ALA A 68 -15.82 -21.96 -16.17
N THR A 69 -15.81 -22.86 -17.16
CA THR A 69 -16.81 -23.93 -17.34
C THR A 69 -16.25 -25.33 -17.09
N SER A 70 -14.96 -25.44 -16.71
CA SER A 70 -14.35 -26.74 -16.46
C SER A 70 -14.89 -27.39 -15.20
N THR A 71 -15.12 -28.68 -15.29
CA THR A 71 -15.43 -29.58 -14.17
C THR A 71 -14.33 -30.62 -13.94
N ASP A 72 -13.17 -30.42 -14.55
CA ASP A 72 -12.03 -31.33 -14.39
C ASP A 72 -11.40 -31.21 -12.98
N ALA A 73 -10.83 -32.29 -12.49
CA ALA A 73 -10.04 -32.26 -11.28
C ALA A 73 -8.74 -31.48 -11.52
N VAL A 74 -8.38 -30.63 -10.58
CA VAL A 74 -7.12 -29.88 -10.56
C VAL A 74 -6.07 -30.65 -9.75
N ASN A 75 -4.88 -30.88 -10.29
CA ASN A 75 -3.80 -31.51 -9.55
C ASN A 75 -2.91 -30.49 -8.82
N GLY A 76 -2.07 -30.99 -7.91
CA GLY A 76 -1.22 -30.14 -7.07
C GLY A 76 -0.23 -29.26 -7.85
N SER A 77 0.21 -29.66 -9.05
CA SER A 77 1.11 -28.84 -9.85
C SER A 77 0.43 -27.59 -10.44
N GLN A 78 -0.85 -27.69 -10.77
CA GLN A 78 -1.66 -26.54 -11.23
C GLN A 78 -1.85 -25.54 -10.10
N LEU A 79 -2.20 -26.00 -8.90
CA LEU A 79 -2.32 -25.14 -7.71
C LEU A 79 -0.98 -24.47 -7.38
N TYR A 80 0.14 -25.23 -7.41
CA TYR A 80 1.47 -24.66 -7.19
C TYR A 80 1.78 -23.54 -8.18
N LYS A 81 1.49 -23.78 -9.47
CA LYS A 81 1.72 -22.77 -10.53
C LYS A 81 0.87 -21.51 -10.31
N THR A 82 -0.37 -21.65 -9.89
CA THR A 82 -1.24 -20.52 -9.55
C THR A 82 -0.67 -19.72 -8.38
N ALA A 83 -0.29 -20.39 -7.29
CA ALA A 83 0.31 -19.75 -6.13
C ALA A 83 1.64 -19.04 -6.50
N GLU A 84 2.52 -19.69 -7.28
CA GLU A 84 3.77 -19.11 -7.76
C GLU A 84 3.53 -17.83 -8.58
N THR A 85 2.53 -17.84 -9.46
CA THR A 85 2.18 -16.69 -10.28
C THR A 85 1.69 -15.51 -9.41
N ILE A 86 0.79 -15.77 -8.46
CA ILE A 86 0.27 -14.74 -7.53
C ILE A 86 1.41 -14.12 -6.71
N LEU A 87 2.33 -14.94 -6.18
CA LEU A 87 3.48 -14.47 -5.40
C LEU A 87 4.47 -13.63 -6.23
N LYS A 88 4.51 -13.83 -7.55
CA LYS A 88 5.37 -13.08 -8.47
C LYS A 88 4.72 -11.80 -9.01
N MET A 89 3.41 -11.64 -8.90
CA MET A 89 2.71 -10.44 -9.37
C MET A 89 3.10 -9.23 -8.52
N PRO A 90 3.67 -8.16 -9.10
CA PRO A 90 4.01 -6.97 -8.35
C PRO A 90 2.81 -6.04 -8.17
N ILE A 91 2.74 -5.40 -7.02
CA ILE A 91 2.02 -4.13 -6.87
C ILE A 91 2.99 -3.03 -7.29
N ASN A 92 2.68 -2.30 -8.33
CA ASN A 92 3.56 -1.25 -8.83
C ASN A 92 3.25 0.08 -8.16
N MET A 93 4.29 0.75 -7.67
CA MET A 93 4.23 2.09 -7.11
C MET A 93 5.13 3.00 -7.94
N ALA A 94 4.60 4.12 -8.42
CA ALA A 94 5.32 5.12 -9.18
C ALA A 94 5.20 6.48 -8.49
N GLY A 95 6.26 7.27 -8.52
CA GLY A 95 6.27 8.68 -8.16
C GLY A 95 6.17 9.57 -9.39
N ASP A 96 6.27 10.87 -9.19
CA ASP A 96 6.29 11.87 -10.29
C ASP A 96 7.56 11.75 -11.14
N SER A 97 8.60 11.13 -10.61
CA SER A 97 9.88 10.88 -11.29
C SER A 97 10.55 9.63 -10.70
N GLY A 98 11.55 9.12 -11.40
CA GLY A 98 12.29 7.93 -11.01
C GLY A 98 11.63 6.64 -11.52
N ASP A 99 12.19 5.51 -11.11
CA ASP A 99 11.73 4.18 -11.54
C ASP A 99 10.46 3.74 -10.81
N THR A 100 9.66 2.95 -11.50
CA THR A 100 8.54 2.25 -10.86
C THR A 100 9.06 1.15 -9.94
N VAL A 101 8.59 1.14 -8.69
CA VAL A 101 8.95 0.15 -7.68
C VAL A 101 7.92 -0.98 -7.69
N GLY A 102 8.32 -2.17 -8.12
CA GLY A 102 7.50 -3.38 -8.08
C GLY A 102 7.62 -4.10 -6.74
N LEU A 103 6.55 -4.15 -5.97
CA LEU A 103 6.49 -4.81 -4.67
C LEU A 103 5.76 -6.14 -4.77
N LYS A 104 6.44 -7.24 -4.46
CA LYS A 104 5.83 -8.58 -4.38
C LYS A 104 5.23 -8.81 -2.99
N LEU A 105 4.26 -9.71 -2.92
CA LEU A 105 3.66 -10.12 -1.64
C LEU A 105 4.73 -10.57 -0.64
N GLY A 106 4.59 -10.15 0.62
CA GLY A 106 5.55 -10.44 1.69
C GLY A 106 6.81 -9.55 1.70
N LYS A 107 6.88 -8.52 0.86
CA LYS A 107 7.96 -7.52 0.85
C LYS A 107 7.52 -6.22 1.51
N THR A 108 8.48 -5.46 2.04
CA THR A 108 8.25 -4.17 2.68
C THR A 108 8.54 -3.04 1.69
N VAL A 109 7.63 -2.09 1.58
CA VAL A 109 7.88 -0.80 0.95
C VAL A 109 8.50 0.15 1.98
N ASN A 110 9.58 0.83 1.61
CA ASN A 110 10.17 1.88 2.43
C ASN A 110 9.90 3.23 1.76
N ILE A 111 9.09 4.06 2.39
CA ILE A 111 8.88 5.46 1.99
C ILE A 111 9.75 6.30 2.92
N LYS A 112 10.78 6.96 2.36
CA LYS A 112 11.76 7.73 3.13
C LYS A 112 11.73 9.20 2.72
N GLY A 113 11.63 10.08 3.71
CA GLY A 113 11.72 11.53 3.53
C GLY A 113 13.14 12.09 3.71
N SER A 114 14.18 11.25 3.80
CA SER A 114 15.59 11.64 4.03
C SER A 114 15.85 12.41 5.33
N VAL A 115 14.92 12.35 6.28
CA VAL A 115 15.11 12.91 7.62
C VAL A 115 16.03 11.97 8.41
N ALA A 116 16.97 12.52 9.17
CA ALA A 116 17.89 11.73 10.00
C ALA A 116 17.11 10.91 11.04
N SER A 117 17.62 9.72 11.35
CA SER A 117 17.03 8.89 12.41
C SER A 117 17.07 9.63 13.76
N GLY A 118 15.92 9.68 14.45
CA GLY A 118 15.78 10.40 15.72
C GLY A 118 15.65 11.93 15.60
N ALA A 119 15.53 12.46 14.37
CA ALA A 119 15.17 13.86 14.18
C ALA A 119 13.77 14.13 14.71
N ASP A 120 13.59 15.31 15.30
CA ASP A 120 12.29 15.78 15.74
C ASP A 120 11.41 16.11 14.52
N VAL A 121 10.23 15.52 14.46
CA VAL A 121 9.27 15.70 13.37
C VAL A 121 7.93 16.16 13.90
N THR A 122 7.19 16.92 13.12
CA THR A 122 5.88 17.45 13.50
C THR A 122 4.77 16.86 12.64
N ASP A 123 3.60 16.68 13.24
CA ASP A 123 2.40 16.17 12.57
C ASP A 123 1.62 17.29 11.87
N GLY A 124 0.70 16.90 10.97
CA GLY A 124 -0.31 17.78 10.38
C GLY A 124 0.14 18.63 9.19
N ASN A 125 1.41 18.56 8.80
CA ASN A 125 1.96 19.38 7.69
C ASN A 125 1.92 18.69 6.32
N ILE A 126 1.79 17.36 6.30
CA ILE A 126 1.67 16.56 5.08
C ILE A 126 0.37 15.76 5.13
N ALA A 127 -0.41 15.82 4.07
CA ALA A 127 -1.61 15.02 3.88
C ALA A 127 -1.41 14.02 2.75
N VAL A 128 -1.94 12.80 2.91
CA VAL A 128 -2.09 11.82 1.83
C VAL A 128 -3.53 11.85 1.37
N VAL A 129 -3.76 12.24 0.12
CA VAL A 129 -5.09 12.36 -0.48
C VAL A 129 -5.27 11.29 -1.55
N GLY A 130 -6.25 10.40 -1.35
CA GLY A 130 -6.59 9.34 -2.30
C GLY A 130 -7.56 9.80 -3.38
N ASP A 131 -7.31 9.40 -4.61
CA ASP A 131 -8.24 9.53 -5.73
C ASP A 131 -8.52 8.13 -6.32
N LYS A 132 -9.73 7.64 -6.11
CA LYS A 132 -10.17 6.33 -6.61
C LYS A 132 -10.26 6.28 -8.14
N ALA A 133 -10.63 7.39 -8.78
CA ALA A 133 -10.84 7.41 -10.23
C ALA A 133 -9.52 7.24 -11.01
N THR A 134 -8.45 7.80 -10.47
CA THR A 134 -7.10 7.73 -11.05
C THR A 134 -6.20 6.71 -10.37
N SER A 135 -6.68 6.03 -9.32
CA SER A 135 -5.88 5.12 -8.47
C SER A 135 -4.60 5.80 -7.93
N THR A 136 -4.72 7.08 -7.54
CA THR A 136 -3.59 7.90 -7.11
C THR A 136 -3.67 8.24 -5.63
N LEU A 137 -2.53 8.16 -4.94
CA LEU A 137 -2.30 8.74 -3.62
C LEU A 137 -1.37 9.94 -3.77
N SER A 138 -1.90 11.15 -3.57
CA SER A 138 -1.12 12.38 -3.64
C SER A 138 -0.63 12.80 -2.26
N LEU A 139 0.68 13.03 -2.10
CA LEU A 139 1.24 13.68 -0.93
C LEU A 139 1.13 15.19 -1.13
N LYS A 140 0.43 15.88 -0.23
CA LYS A 140 0.19 17.32 -0.31
C LYS A 140 0.66 18.00 0.96
N MET A 141 1.34 19.14 0.79
CA MET A 141 1.70 20.02 1.91
C MET A 141 0.47 20.82 2.37
N ALA A 142 0.29 20.98 3.67
CA ALA A 142 -0.74 21.84 4.23
C ALA A 142 -0.49 23.31 3.82
N LYS A 143 -1.56 24.07 3.56
CA LYS A 143 -1.45 25.50 3.27
C LYS A 143 -0.89 26.29 4.45
N ASN A 144 -1.24 25.88 5.68
CA ASN A 144 -0.72 26.45 6.91
C ASN A 144 0.19 25.40 7.56
N LEU A 145 1.46 25.71 7.69
CA LEU A 145 2.42 24.86 8.40
C LEU A 145 2.40 25.22 9.88
N THR A 146 2.36 24.20 10.73
CA THR A 146 2.29 24.36 12.21
C THR A 146 3.33 23.48 12.90
N GLY A 147 3.68 23.82 14.14
CA GLY A 147 4.63 23.03 14.93
C GLY A 147 6.08 23.04 14.43
N LEU A 148 6.42 23.94 13.49
CA LEU A 148 7.81 24.12 13.02
C LEU A 148 8.56 25.01 13.99
N THR A 149 9.78 24.62 14.37
CA THR A 149 10.67 25.44 15.19
C THR A 149 11.43 26.50 14.37
N SER A 150 11.74 26.18 13.10
CA SER A 150 12.38 27.10 12.17
C SER A 150 12.17 26.67 10.71
N GLY A 151 12.25 27.65 9.80
CA GLY A 151 12.45 27.46 8.37
C GLY A 151 13.72 28.13 7.93
N THR A 152 14.60 27.41 7.23
CA THR A 152 15.85 27.94 6.67
C THR A 152 15.80 27.86 5.15
N PHE A 153 15.97 28.99 4.49
CA PHE A 153 16.06 29.12 3.03
C PHE A 153 17.48 29.51 2.67
N THR A 154 18.13 28.74 1.80
CA THR A 154 19.50 28.98 1.36
C THR A 154 19.51 29.23 -0.14
N ASP A 155 20.12 30.32 -0.59
CA ASP A 155 20.29 30.61 -2.02
C ASP A 155 21.49 29.85 -2.62
N ALA A 156 21.68 29.96 -3.94
CA ALA A 156 22.76 29.29 -4.64
C ALA A 156 24.17 29.78 -4.23
N THR A 157 24.28 30.94 -3.60
CA THR A 157 25.55 31.52 -3.11
C THR A 157 25.82 31.23 -1.63
N GLY A 158 24.84 30.54 -0.97
CA GLY A 158 24.95 30.13 0.43
C GLY A 158 24.41 31.15 1.44
N ASN A 159 23.83 32.30 0.98
CA ASN A 159 23.15 33.20 1.90
C ASN A 159 21.91 32.51 2.49
N GLN A 160 21.65 32.77 3.76
CA GLN A 160 20.57 32.10 4.47
C GLN A 160 19.53 33.10 4.99
N THR A 161 18.26 32.76 4.84
CA THR A 161 17.15 33.39 5.54
C THR A 161 16.56 32.39 6.51
N VAL A 162 16.58 32.72 7.79
CA VAL A 162 16.00 31.90 8.87
C VAL A 162 14.77 32.61 9.42
N ILE A 163 13.65 31.87 9.50
CA ILE A 163 12.42 32.32 10.15
C ILE A 163 12.17 31.36 11.33
N ASN A 164 12.09 31.89 12.55
CA ASN A 164 11.85 31.12 13.75
C ASN A 164 11.07 31.93 14.80
N GLY A 165 10.91 31.41 16.02
CA GLY A 165 10.21 32.10 17.10
C GLY A 165 10.85 33.43 17.57
N ALA A 166 12.13 33.67 17.28
CA ALA A 166 12.82 34.91 17.60
C ALA A 166 12.61 36.01 16.53
N GLY A 167 12.24 35.62 15.29
CA GLY A 167 12.03 36.53 14.17
C GLY A 167 12.58 36.03 12.85
N VAL A 168 12.94 36.99 11.98
CA VAL A 168 13.53 36.75 10.66
C VAL A 168 14.97 37.23 10.65
N THR A 169 15.89 36.37 10.22
CA THR A 169 17.32 36.73 10.06
C THR A 169 17.79 36.34 8.65
N VAL A 170 18.45 37.28 7.95
CA VAL A 170 19.14 37.05 6.68
C VAL A 170 20.62 37.10 6.94
N THR A 171 21.32 35.99 6.72
CA THR A 171 22.76 35.85 6.91
C THR A 171 23.47 35.78 5.56
N PRO A 172 24.15 36.80 5.12
CA PRO A 172 24.94 36.77 3.90
C PRO A 172 26.28 36.04 4.12
N THR A 173 26.86 35.50 3.03
CA THR A 173 28.12 34.72 3.05
C THR A 173 29.38 35.55 2.80
N GLY A 174 29.30 36.84 2.47
CA GLY A 174 30.45 37.67 2.18
C GLY A 174 31.34 37.95 3.38
N THR A 175 32.66 38.09 3.15
CA THR A 175 33.64 38.49 4.22
C THR A 175 33.27 39.86 4.77
N GLY A 176 33.04 39.97 6.07
CA GLY A 176 32.64 41.20 6.75
C GLY A 176 31.14 41.54 6.62
N ALA A 177 30.35 40.66 6.00
CA ALA A 177 28.91 40.83 5.91
C ALA A 177 28.27 40.62 7.30
N THR A 178 27.36 41.51 7.67
CA THR A 178 26.61 41.45 8.92
C THR A 178 25.16 40.99 8.67
N PRO A 179 24.57 40.16 9.53
CA PRO A 179 23.19 39.73 9.37
C PRO A 179 22.21 40.87 9.46
N ILE A 180 21.17 40.83 8.61
CA ILE A 180 19.98 41.65 8.70
C ILE A 180 18.93 40.88 9.47
N SER A 181 18.29 41.51 10.45
CA SER A 181 17.26 40.83 11.22
C SER A 181 16.10 41.73 11.67
N ILE A 182 14.94 41.11 11.83
CA ILE A 182 13.75 41.62 12.48
C ILE A 182 13.39 40.66 13.60
N THR A 183 13.61 41.05 14.83
CA THR A 183 13.45 40.18 16.00
C THR A 183 12.69 40.90 17.11
N THR A 184 12.44 40.22 18.22
CA THR A 184 11.84 40.83 19.43
C THR A 184 12.70 41.97 19.99
N SER A 185 13.99 42.05 19.66
CA SER A 185 14.91 43.11 20.09
C SER A 185 14.92 44.30 19.14
N GLY A 186 14.17 44.28 18.05
CA GLY A 186 14.09 45.34 17.06
C GLY A 186 14.62 44.98 15.66
N ILE A 187 14.92 45.98 14.87
CA ILE A 187 15.42 45.84 13.49
C ILE A 187 16.92 46.15 13.45
N ASN A 188 17.71 45.19 12.91
CA ASN A 188 19.11 45.37 12.59
C ASN A 188 19.29 45.37 11.07
N ALA A 189 19.73 46.44 10.51
CA ALA A 189 19.93 46.58 9.06
C ALA A 189 21.25 45.99 8.56
N GLY A 190 22.10 45.40 9.42
CA GLY A 190 23.37 44.78 8.99
C GLY A 190 24.37 45.75 8.36
N ASN A 191 24.40 47.00 8.78
CA ASN A 191 25.15 48.12 8.17
C ASN A 191 24.74 48.44 6.74
N GLN A 192 23.53 48.04 6.33
CA GLN A 192 22.99 48.40 5.01
C GLN A 192 22.14 49.67 5.10
N GLU A 193 22.05 50.39 3.96
CA GLU A 193 21.20 51.55 3.83
C GLU A 193 19.70 51.16 3.84
N ILE A 194 18.90 51.81 4.69
CA ILE A 194 17.44 51.68 4.68
C ILE A 194 16.84 52.74 3.77
N LYS A 195 16.31 52.34 2.60
CA LYS A 195 15.70 53.23 1.63
C LYS A 195 14.18 53.28 1.74
N GLY A 196 13.57 54.36 1.31
CA GLY A 196 12.11 54.48 1.24
C GLY A 196 11.41 54.71 2.59
N VAL A 197 12.13 55.03 3.63
CA VAL A 197 11.54 55.39 4.95
C VAL A 197 10.88 56.76 4.84
N LYS A 198 9.55 56.79 4.99
CA LYS A 198 8.81 58.06 5.02
C LYS A 198 9.12 58.80 6.32
N LYS A 199 9.36 60.14 6.24
CA LYS A 199 9.54 60.95 7.43
C LYS A 199 8.34 60.82 8.37
N GLY A 200 8.58 60.58 9.64
CA GLY A 200 7.54 60.55 10.65
C GLY A 200 6.85 61.93 10.73
N THR A 201 5.53 61.94 10.84
CA THR A 201 4.77 63.13 11.19
C THR A 201 4.76 63.21 12.71
N THR A 202 5.39 64.21 13.27
CA THR A 202 5.22 64.63 14.65
C THR A 202 3.85 65.24 14.82
#